data_e2ace1321fa2afe16fb225b3fbee1760
#
_entry.id   e2ace1321fa2afe16fb225b3fbee1760
#
_cell.length_a   1.000
_cell.length_b   1.000
_cell.length_c   1.000
_cell.angle_alpha   90.00
_cell.angle_beta   90.00
_cell.angle_gamma   90.00
#
_symmetry.space_group_name_H-M   'P 1'
#
loop_
_entity.id
_entity.type
_entity.pdbx_description
1 polymer ?
#
loop_
_entity_poly.entity_id
_entity_poly.type
_entity_poly.pdbx_seq_one_letter_code
_entity_poly.pdbx_strand_id
1 'polypeptide(L)'
;MEKNLYRIAGCNEAGKTTASFTILPEILNCKEFVNADEIAKGISPFQPEKVSFEAGRIMLNRINELLNSNQNFAFETTLATKTYKSKILNAQKKGYNVTLLFFWLQNVDLAIERVRIRVLEGGHNIENEIIKRRYINGIKNLFNIYIPIVNEILIFDNSEAKHQLIAEKLNQTEINILDSIKFNQIKNYFYESEK
;
A
#
# COMPACT_ATOMS: atom_id res chain seq x y z
N MET A 1 -22.03 14.18 0.61
CA MET A 1 -21.36 12.98 1.18
C MET A 1 -19.85 13.20 1.08
N GLU A 2 -19.13 12.87 2.12
CA GLU A 2 -17.67 12.92 2.13
C GLU A 2 -17.12 11.88 1.15
N LYS A 3 -16.15 12.28 0.32
CA LYS A 3 -15.52 11.39 -0.65
C LYS A 3 -14.21 10.90 -0.08
N ASN A 4 -14.06 9.59 0.05
CA ASN A 4 -12.90 8.96 0.64
C ASN A 4 -12.12 8.12 -0.37
N LEU A 5 -10.81 8.31 -0.37
CA LEU A 5 -9.85 7.51 -1.12
C LEU A 5 -8.88 6.84 -0.14
N TYR A 6 -8.92 5.53 -0.09
CA TYR A 6 -8.02 4.74 0.75
C TYR A 6 -6.89 4.15 -0.11
N ARG A 7 -5.67 4.43 0.27
CA ARG A 7 -4.50 3.80 -0.34
C ARG A 7 -3.89 2.79 0.60
N ILE A 8 -3.97 1.52 0.21
CA ILE A 8 -3.38 0.41 0.95
C ILE A 8 -1.97 0.19 0.43
N ALA A 9 -0.97 0.28 1.29
CA ALA A 9 0.42 0.25 0.86
C ALA A 9 1.32 -0.57 1.78
N GLY A 10 2.48 -1.00 1.25
CA GLY A 10 3.47 -1.81 1.94
C GLY A 10 4.19 -2.74 0.95
N CYS A 11 5.29 -3.35 1.37
CA CYS A 11 6.06 -4.25 0.51
C CYS A 11 5.27 -5.51 0.11
N ASN A 12 5.86 -6.36 -0.71
CA ASN A 12 5.29 -7.66 -1.02
C ASN A 12 5.11 -8.46 0.27
N GLU A 13 4.02 -9.20 0.38
CA GLU A 13 3.63 -10.03 1.53
C GLU A 13 3.53 -9.29 2.87
N ALA A 14 3.35 -7.97 2.85
CA ALA A 14 3.06 -7.21 4.05
C ALA A 14 1.61 -7.41 4.58
N GLY A 15 0.84 -8.33 4.01
CA GLY A 15 -0.53 -8.64 4.44
C GLY A 15 -1.59 -7.62 4.03
N LYS A 16 -1.26 -6.74 3.09
CA LYS A 16 -2.16 -5.68 2.59
C LYS A 16 -3.52 -6.20 2.13
N THR A 17 -3.51 -7.15 1.20
CA THR A 17 -4.75 -7.70 0.60
C THR A 17 -5.63 -8.37 1.67
N THR A 18 -5.03 -9.17 2.56
CA THR A 18 -5.75 -9.82 3.66
C THR A 18 -6.41 -8.80 4.57
N ALA A 19 -5.68 -7.77 4.99
CA ALA A 19 -6.22 -6.69 5.82
C ALA A 19 -7.32 -5.90 5.08
N SER A 20 -7.16 -5.67 3.77
CA SER A 20 -8.12 -4.93 2.97
C SER A 20 -9.49 -5.59 2.92
N PHE A 21 -9.57 -6.90 2.81
CA PHE A 21 -10.85 -7.62 2.76
C PHE A 21 -11.69 -7.50 4.04
N THR A 22 -11.07 -7.20 5.18
CA THR A 22 -11.76 -6.93 6.44
C THR A 22 -11.95 -5.43 6.69
N ILE A 23 -10.86 -4.66 6.59
CA ILE A 23 -10.88 -3.24 6.96
C ILE A 23 -11.77 -2.42 6.03
N LEU A 24 -11.71 -2.66 4.71
CA LEU A 24 -12.44 -1.84 3.75
C LEU A 24 -13.96 -1.97 3.88
N PRO A 25 -14.56 -3.17 3.80
CA PRO A 25 -16.01 -3.29 3.86
C PRO A 25 -16.58 -3.10 5.28
N GLU A 26 -15.92 -3.62 6.31
CA GLU A 26 -16.47 -3.70 7.66
C GLU A 26 -16.23 -2.44 8.50
N ILE A 27 -15.06 -1.80 8.33
CA ILE A 27 -14.65 -0.65 9.14
C ILE A 27 -14.84 0.66 8.38
N LEU A 28 -14.41 0.70 7.11
CA LEU A 28 -14.40 1.92 6.30
C LEU A 28 -15.61 2.04 5.37
N ASN A 29 -16.51 1.07 5.37
CA ASN A 29 -17.68 1.00 4.47
C ASN A 29 -17.30 1.29 3.00
N CYS A 30 -16.14 0.80 2.54
CA CYS A 30 -15.62 0.97 1.20
C CYS A 30 -15.66 -0.37 0.46
N LYS A 31 -16.49 -0.47 -0.58
CA LYS A 31 -16.72 -1.71 -1.34
C LYS A 31 -15.97 -1.75 -2.68
N GLU A 32 -15.47 -0.60 -3.15
CA GLU A 32 -14.68 -0.50 -4.38
C GLU A 32 -13.20 -0.64 -4.04
N PHE A 33 -12.59 -1.76 -4.42
CA PHE A 33 -11.17 -2.05 -4.18
C PHE A 33 -10.47 -2.46 -5.48
N VAL A 34 -9.38 -1.76 -5.81
CA VAL A 34 -8.62 -1.98 -7.04
C VAL A 34 -7.22 -2.50 -6.70
N ASN A 35 -6.93 -3.72 -7.16
CA ASN A 35 -5.66 -4.40 -6.95
C ASN A 35 -5.14 -4.99 -8.26
N ALA A 36 -3.94 -4.58 -8.69
CA ALA A 36 -3.34 -5.03 -9.95
C ALA A 36 -3.02 -6.54 -9.95
N ASP A 37 -2.64 -7.10 -8.81
CA ASP A 37 -2.32 -8.53 -8.71
C ASP A 37 -3.60 -9.38 -8.87
N GLU A 38 -4.73 -8.94 -8.31
CA GLU A 38 -6.03 -9.62 -8.49
C GLU A 38 -6.55 -9.47 -9.93
N ILE A 39 -6.35 -8.31 -10.56
CA ILE A 39 -6.66 -8.11 -11.98
C ILE A 39 -5.81 -9.06 -12.84
N ALA A 40 -4.51 -9.16 -12.59
CA ALA A 40 -3.61 -10.07 -13.32
C ALA A 40 -4.04 -11.53 -13.19
N LYS A 41 -4.42 -11.97 -11.98
CA LYS A 41 -4.96 -13.31 -11.73
C LYS A 41 -6.28 -13.54 -12.48
N GLY A 42 -7.14 -12.54 -12.56
CA GLY A 42 -8.40 -12.63 -13.33
C GLY A 42 -8.17 -12.78 -14.83
N ILE A 43 -7.12 -12.16 -15.40
CA ILE A 43 -6.78 -12.23 -16.81
C ILE A 43 -6.03 -13.54 -17.12
N SER A 44 -5.03 -13.90 -16.32
CA SER A 44 -4.18 -15.07 -16.51
C SER A 44 -3.90 -15.79 -15.16
N PRO A 45 -4.80 -16.69 -14.74
CA PRO A 45 -4.71 -17.31 -13.41
C PRO A 45 -3.42 -18.09 -13.15
N PHE A 46 -2.86 -18.69 -14.19
CA PHE A 46 -1.66 -19.53 -14.08
C PHE A 46 -0.34 -18.80 -14.39
N GLN A 47 -0.40 -17.61 -15.00
CA GLN A 47 0.77 -16.83 -15.40
C GLN A 47 0.51 -15.33 -15.24
N PRO A 48 0.08 -14.86 -14.03
CA PRO A 48 -0.29 -13.47 -13.81
C PRO A 48 0.86 -12.48 -14.03
N GLU A 49 2.11 -12.91 -13.86
CA GLU A 49 3.29 -12.09 -14.10
C GLU A 49 3.42 -11.64 -15.56
N LYS A 50 2.96 -12.46 -16.52
CA LYS A 50 3.02 -12.13 -17.97
C LYS A 50 2.07 -11.00 -18.37
N VAL A 51 1.03 -10.78 -17.60
CA VAL A 51 0.00 -9.75 -17.85
C VAL A 51 0.07 -8.58 -16.85
N SER A 52 1.12 -8.52 -16.03
CA SER A 52 1.26 -7.51 -14.98
C SER A 52 1.22 -6.07 -15.48
N PHE A 53 1.77 -5.80 -16.67
CA PHE A 53 1.72 -4.47 -17.31
C PHE A 53 0.30 -4.11 -17.76
N GLU A 54 -0.42 -5.06 -18.34
CA GLU A 54 -1.83 -4.89 -18.75
C GLU A 54 -2.72 -4.67 -17.53
N ALA A 55 -2.57 -5.49 -16.49
CA ALA A 55 -3.27 -5.34 -15.23
C ALA A 55 -3.04 -3.96 -14.60
N GLY A 56 -1.80 -3.46 -14.65
CA GLY A 56 -1.46 -2.10 -14.21
C GLY A 56 -2.20 -1.01 -14.99
N ARG A 57 -2.35 -1.16 -16.31
CA ARG A 57 -3.14 -0.24 -17.15
C ARG A 57 -4.62 -0.26 -16.78
N ILE A 58 -5.20 -1.46 -16.64
CA ILE A 58 -6.60 -1.63 -16.23
C ILE A 58 -6.84 -0.99 -14.86
N MET A 59 -5.95 -1.24 -13.89
CA MET A 59 -6.00 -0.60 -12.58
C MET A 59 -6.02 0.93 -12.68
N LEU A 60 -5.13 1.54 -13.48
CA LEU A 60 -5.07 2.99 -13.64
C LEU A 60 -6.32 3.56 -14.27
N ASN A 61 -6.92 2.87 -15.26
CA ASN A 61 -8.18 3.25 -15.88
C ASN A 61 -9.32 3.19 -14.85
N ARG A 62 -9.42 2.09 -14.09
CA ARG A 62 -10.46 1.93 -13.05
C ARG A 62 -10.37 3.01 -11.98
N ILE A 63 -9.16 3.35 -11.51
CA ILE A 63 -8.96 4.46 -10.59
C ILE A 63 -9.48 5.79 -11.16
N ASN A 64 -9.24 6.07 -12.45
CA ASN A 64 -9.75 7.29 -13.09
C ASN A 64 -11.28 7.31 -13.20
N GLU A 65 -11.90 6.17 -13.53
CA GLU A 65 -13.35 6.03 -13.58
C GLU A 65 -13.99 6.32 -12.21
N LEU A 66 -13.45 5.70 -11.14
CA LEU A 66 -13.95 5.89 -9.78
C LEU A 66 -13.79 7.35 -9.31
N LEU A 67 -12.66 7.98 -9.61
CA LEU A 67 -12.44 9.41 -9.34
C LEU A 67 -13.44 10.30 -10.08
N ASN A 68 -13.79 9.96 -11.33
CA ASN A 68 -14.71 10.75 -12.14
C ASN A 68 -16.18 10.55 -11.73
N SER A 69 -16.52 9.35 -11.23
CA SER A 69 -17.85 9.04 -10.73
C SER A 69 -18.08 9.43 -9.26
N ASN A 70 -17.10 10.06 -8.62
CA ASN A 70 -17.14 10.48 -7.21
C ASN A 70 -17.43 9.33 -6.21
N GLN A 71 -16.98 8.12 -6.52
CA GLN A 71 -17.15 6.94 -5.66
C GLN A 71 -16.09 6.92 -4.56
N ASN A 72 -16.47 6.43 -3.36
CA ASN A 72 -15.50 6.01 -2.37
C ASN A 72 -14.80 4.74 -2.85
N PHE A 73 -13.48 4.71 -2.82
CA PHE A 73 -12.73 3.54 -3.28
C PHE A 73 -11.38 3.41 -2.59
N ALA A 74 -10.81 2.22 -2.71
CA ALA A 74 -9.47 1.90 -2.28
C ALA A 74 -8.64 1.32 -3.43
N PHE A 75 -7.33 1.47 -3.34
CA PHE A 75 -6.41 0.77 -4.23
C PHE A 75 -5.13 0.35 -3.51
N GLU A 76 -4.57 -0.77 -3.96
CA GLU A 76 -3.37 -1.35 -3.37
C GLU A 76 -2.11 -1.07 -4.18
N THR A 77 -0.99 -0.79 -3.49
CA THR A 77 0.33 -0.61 -4.12
C THR A 77 1.47 -1.04 -3.18
N THR A 78 2.65 -1.26 -3.75
CA THR A 78 3.88 -1.43 -2.95
C THR A 78 4.47 -0.09 -2.45
N LEU A 79 3.90 1.04 -2.83
CA LEU A 79 4.44 2.39 -2.60
C LEU A 79 5.80 2.67 -3.28
N ALA A 80 6.37 1.69 -3.98
CA ALA A 80 7.72 1.77 -4.55
C ALA A 80 7.85 2.73 -5.74
N THR A 81 6.74 3.22 -6.29
CA THR A 81 6.72 4.16 -7.42
C THR A 81 6.16 5.52 -7.02
N LYS A 82 6.61 6.56 -7.73
CA LYS A 82 6.13 7.94 -7.54
C LYS A 82 4.88 8.27 -8.36
N THR A 83 4.44 7.35 -9.22
CA THR A 83 3.36 7.54 -10.22
C THR A 83 2.04 8.00 -9.62
N TYR A 84 1.73 7.51 -8.42
CA TYR A 84 0.44 7.82 -7.78
C TYR A 84 0.38 9.17 -7.07
N LYS A 85 1.50 9.92 -6.96
CA LYS A 85 1.50 11.26 -6.36
C LYS A 85 0.49 12.20 -7.05
N SER A 86 0.54 12.24 -8.37
CA SER A 86 -0.37 13.08 -9.16
C SER A 86 -1.84 12.66 -9.01
N LYS A 87 -2.11 11.35 -8.87
CA LYS A 87 -3.46 10.83 -8.64
C LYS A 87 -4.02 11.28 -7.29
N ILE A 88 -3.20 11.23 -6.22
CA ILE A 88 -3.58 11.71 -4.88
C ILE A 88 -3.90 13.20 -4.93
N LEU A 89 -3.01 14.02 -5.47
CA LEU A 89 -3.23 15.46 -5.57
C LEU A 89 -4.47 15.81 -6.42
N ASN A 90 -4.73 15.06 -7.49
CA ASN A 90 -5.95 15.22 -8.28
C ASN A 90 -7.21 14.81 -7.51
N ALA A 91 -7.16 13.72 -6.74
CA ALA A 91 -8.24 13.31 -5.87
C ALA A 91 -8.59 14.39 -4.83
N GLN A 92 -7.58 14.95 -4.17
CA GLN A 92 -7.76 16.05 -3.21
C GLN A 92 -8.37 17.30 -3.86
N LYS A 93 -7.94 17.68 -5.07
CA LYS A 93 -8.57 18.76 -5.84
C LYS A 93 -10.04 18.49 -6.16
N LYS A 94 -10.43 17.23 -6.27
CA LYS A 94 -11.84 16.81 -6.45
C LYS A 94 -12.61 16.68 -5.12
N GLY A 95 -11.99 17.04 -4.00
CA GLY A 95 -12.60 17.02 -2.66
C GLY A 95 -12.59 15.66 -1.97
N TYR A 96 -11.68 14.75 -2.35
CA TYR A 96 -11.47 13.50 -1.62
C TYR A 96 -10.63 13.73 -0.36
N ASN A 97 -11.04 13.12 0.74
CA ASN A 97 -10.15 12.84 1.87
C ASN A 97 -9.30 11.61 1.52
N VAL A 98 -7.97 11.74 1.57
CA VAL A 98 -7.05 10.67 1.19
C VAL A 98 -6.37 10.11 2.42
N THR A 99 -6.67 8.85 2.72
CA THR A 99 -6.08 8.10 3.84
C THR A 99 -5.10 7.04 3.31
N LEU A 100 -3.86 7.05 3.81
CA LEU A 100 -2.85 6.04 3.52
C LEU A 100 -2.76 5.04 4.68
N LEU A 101 -3.04 3.76 4.42
CA LEU A 101 -2.79 2.66 5.34
C LEU A 101 -1.49 1.97 4.90
N PHE A 102 -0.44 2.11 5.69
CA PHE A 102 0.87 1.54 5.38
C PHE A 102 1.17 0.34 6.28
N PHE A 103 1.32 -0.84 5.66
CA PHE A 103 1.68 -2.08 6.33
C PHE A 103 3.18 -2.32 6.19
N TRP A 104 3.88 -2.26 7.32
CA TRP A 104 5.31 -2.47 7.42
C TRP A 104 5.64 -3.87 7.91
N LEU A 105 6.78 -4.39 7.48
CA LEU A 105 7.44 -5.57 8.04
C LEU A 105 8.79 -5.13 8.62
N GLN A 106 9.18 -5.69 9.76
CA GLN A 106 10.37 -5.28 10.52
C GLN A 106 11.68 -5.33 9.73
N ASN A 107 11.76 -6.18 8.70
CA ASN A 107 12.91 -6.26 7.81
C ASN A 107 12.53 -6.85 6.45
N VAL A 108 13.43 -6.71 5.48
CA VAL A 108 13.21 -7.20 4.12
C VAL A 108 13.28 -8.73 4.01
N ASP A 109 14.05 -9.37 4.90
CA ASP A 109 14.20 -10.84 4.87
C ASP A 109 12.89 -11.53 5.22
N LEU A 110 12.10 -10.96 6.13
CA LEU A 110 10.75 -11.43 6.43
C LEU A 110 9.82 -11.34 5.18
N ALA A 111 9.94 -10.28 4.38
CA ALA A 111 9.19 -10.15 3.14
C ALA A 111 9.60 -11.24 2.12
N ILE A 112 10.90 -11.51 1.99
CA ILE A 112 11.44 -12.55 1.11
C ILE A 112 10.95 -13.93 1.55
N GLU A 113 11.03 -14.22 2.85
CA GLU A 113 10.59 -15.52 3.40
C GLU A 113 9.08 -15.73 3.18
N ARG A 114 8.26 -14.72 3.39
CA ARG A 114 6.81 -14.81 3.12
C ARG A 114 6.50 -15.03 1.64
N VAL A 115 7.25 -14.39 0.72
CA VAL A 115 7.13 -14.69 -0.72
C VAL A 115 7.51 -16.13 -1.00
N ARG A 116 8.59 -16.65 -0.39
CA ARG A 116 9.01 -18.05 -0.53
C ARG A 116 7.91 -19.03 -0.08
N ILE A 117 7.31 -18.78 1.08
CA ILE A 117 6.20 -19.60 1.60
C ILE A 117 5.01 -19.57 0.62
N ARG A 118 4.61 -18.39 0.17
CA ARG A 118 3.52 -18.25 -0.81
C ARG A 118 3.78 -19.02 -2.10
N VAL A 119 5.03 -19.06 -2.59
CA VAL A 119 5.39 -19.84 -3.78
C VAL A 119 5.20 -21.34 -3.54
N LEU A 120 5.53 -21.84 -2.34
CA LEU A 120 5.28 -23.26 -1.97
C LEU A 120 3.78 -23.58 -1.92
N GLU A 121 2.95 -22.60 -1.65
CA GLU A 121 1.47 -22.68 -1.65
C GLU A 121 0.85 -22.47 -3.04
N GLY A 122 1.67 -22.39 -4.11
CA GLY A 122 1.21 -22.24 -5.49
C GLY A 122 1.10 -20.79 -5.98
N GLY A 123 1.59 -19.81 -5.22
CA GLY A 123 1.67 -18.42 -5.66
C GLY A 123 2.83 -18.17 -6.63
N HIS A 124 2.80 -17.03 -7.34
CA HIS A 124 3.86 -16.64 -8.24
C HIS A 124 5.11 -16.16 -7.51
N ASN A 125 6.29 -16.43 -8.09
CA ASN A 125 7.56 -15.99 -7.56
C ASN A 125 7.83 -14.51 -7.86
N ILE A 126 8.56 -13.86 -6.96
CA ILE A 126 9.11 -12.50 -7.16
C ILE A 126 10.59 -12.56 -6.80
N GLU A 127 11.45 -12.08 -7.68
CA GLU A 127 12.90 -12.06 -7.46
C GLU A 127 13.26 -11.24 -6.20
N ASN A 128 14.19 -11.74 -5.40
CA ASN A 128 14.60 -11.11 -4.14
C ASN A 128 15.02 -9.65 -4.32
N GLU A 129 15.74 -9.33 -5.39
CA GLU A 129 16.18 -7.96 -5.68
C GLU A 129 15.00 -7.01 -5.97
N ILE A 130 13.93 -7.53 -6.55
CA ILE A 130 12.68 -6.76 -6.74
C ILE A 130 12.01 -6.50 -5.40
N ILE A 131 11.96 -7.50 -4.51
CA ILE A 131 11.38 -7.37 -3.16
C ILE A 131 12.17 -6.33 -2.37
N LYS A 132 13.51 -6.44 -2.32
CA LYS A 132 14.40 -5.50 -1.64
C LYS A 132 14.20 -4.07 -2.15
N ARG A 133 14.24 -3.88 -3.47
CA ARG A 133 14.02 -2.59 -4.09
C ARG A 133 12.66 -2.00 -3.74
N ARG A 134 11.59 -2.80 -3.76
CA ARG A 134 10.24 -2.35 -3.42
C ARG A 134 10.12 -2.00 -1.94
N TYR A 135 10.75 -2.76 -1.06
CA TYR A 135 10.78 -2.51 0.37
C TYR A 135 11.42 -1.15 0.67
N ILE A 136 12.64 -0.93 0.19
CA ILE A 136 13.40 0.31 0.41
C ILE A 136 12.70 1.51 -0.23
N ASN A 137 12.30 1.40 -1.50
CA ASN A 137 11.64 2.51 -2.20
C ASN A 137 10.26 2.81 -1.60
N GLY A 138 9.55 1.81 -1.09
CA GLY A 138 8.29 2.00 -0.37
C GLY A 138 8.47 2.89 0.85
N ILE A 139 9.47 2.62 1.68
CA ILE A 139 9.81 3.42 2.86
C ILE A 139 10.29 4.82 2.47
N LYS A 140 11.19 4.94 1.48
CA LYS A 140 11.62 6.26 0.97
C LYS A 140 10.46 7.13 0.51
N ASN A 141 9.59 6.57 -0.28
CA ASN A 141 8.43 7.29 -0.81
C ASN A 141 7.41 7.61 0.29
N LEU A 142 7.27 6.75 1.32
CA LEU A 142 6.43 7.01 2.47
C LEU A 142 6.79 8.35 3.10
N PHE A 143 8.06 8.55 3.48
CA PHE A 143 8.51 9.75 4.16
C PHE A 143 8.65 10.96 3.23
N ASN A 144 9.28 10.79 2.06
CA ASN A 144 9.60 11.91 1.16
C ASN A 144 8.40 12.43 0.37
N ILE A 145 7.39 11.59 0.13
CA ILE A 145 6.30 11.94 -0.79
C ILE A 145 4.94 11.86 -0.10
N TYR A 146 4.60 10.70 0.51
CA TYR A 146 3.21 10.43 0.82
C TYR A 146 2.76 10.98 2.17
N ILE A 147 3.56 10.89 3.22
CA ILE A 147 3.25 11.52 4.52
C ILE A 147 2.96 13.02 4.37
N PRO A 148 3.76 13.79 3.58
CA PRO A 148 3.50 15.21 3.41
C PRO A 148 2.22 15.57 2.65
N ILE A 149 1.72 14.68 1.76
CA ILE A 149 0.62 15.05 0.87
C ILE A 149 -0.73 14.45 1.24
N VAL A 150 -0.77 13.31 1.98
CA VAL A 150 -2.05 12.68 2.35
C VAL A 150 -2.70 13.39 3.53
N ASN A 151 -4.03 13.36 3.58
CA ASN A 151 -4.78 13.95 4.69
C ASN A 151 -4.58 13.17 5.98
N GLU A 152 -4.61 11.83 5.88
CA GLU A 152 -4.50 10.92 6.99
C GLU A 152 -3.52 9.79 6.68
N ILE A 153 -2.89 9.25 7.73
CA ILE A 153 -2.04 8.08 7.63
C ILE A 153 -2.18 7.18 8.84
N LEU A 154 -2.19 5.88 8.60
CA LEU A 154 -2.11 4.84 9.61
C LEU A 154 -0.94 3.92 9.24
N ILE A 155 0.03 3.76 10.13
CA ILE A 155 1.20 2.91 9.92
C ILE A 155 1.08 1.71 10.86
N PHE A 156 1.02 0.52 10.26
CA PHE A 156 0.90 -0.74 10.97
C PHE A 156 2.20 -1.55 10.85
N ASP A 157 2.64 -2.13 11.95
CA ASP A 157 3.54 -3.28 11.93
C ASP A 157 2.71 -4.55 11.72
N ASN A 158 3.02 -5.30 10.68
CA ASN A 158 2.40 -6.57 10.36
C ASN A 158 3.43 -7.73 10.34
N SER A 159 4.47 -7.62 11.14
CA SER A 159 5.53 -8.63 11.21
C SER A 159 5.06 -9.91 11.90
N GLU A 160 4.12 -9.78 12.84
CA GLU A 160 3.55 -10.88 13.61
C GLU A 160 2.15 -11.28 13.12
N ALA A 161 1.49 -12.20 13.83
CA ALA A 161 0.17 -12.71 13.48
C ALA A 161 -0.94 -11.65 13.54
N LYS A 162 -0.77 -10.61 14.37
CA LYS A 162 -1.71 -9.49 14.49
C LYS A 162 -1.01 -8.19 14.11
N HIS A 163 -1.62 -7.43 13.23
CA HIS A 163 -1.13 -6.09 12.92
C HIS A 163 -1.28 -5.16 14.13
N GLN A 164 -0.27 -4.33 14.37
CA GLN A 164 -0.22 -3.35 15.44
C GLN A 164 -0.11 -1.96 14.85
N LEU A 165 -0.99 -1.04 15.22
CA LEU A 165 -0.86 0.38 14.86
C LEU A 165 0.32 0.98 15.62
N ILE A 166 1.29 1.55 14.90
CA ILE A 166 2.52 2.11 15.47
C ILE A 166 2.63 3.62 15.33
N ALA A 167 1.95 4.21 14.36
CA ALA A 167 1.84 5.66 14.22
C ALA A 167 0.61 6.03 13.39
N GLU A 168 0.08 7.21 13.64
CA GLU A 168 -1.06 7.76 12.92
C GLU A 168 -0.94 9.29 12.72
N LYS A 169 -1.56 9.80 11.66
CA LYS A 169 -1.82 11.21 11.45
C LYS A 169 -3.27 11.35 11.01
N LEU A 170 -4.08 12.02 11.79
CA LEU A 170 -5.50 12.26 11.53
C LEU A 170 -5.74 13.75 11.34
N ASN A 171 -6.67 14.11 10.44
CA ASN A 171 -7.10 15.49 10.22
C ASN A 171 -5.95 16.49 9.95
N GLN A 172 -4.94 16.08 9.19
CA GLN A 172 -3.78 16.90 8.83
C GLN A 172 -2.94 17.42 10.02
N THR A 173 -3.04 16.76 11.17
CA THR A 173 -2.24 17.07 12.35
C THR A 173 -0.81 16.54 12.23
N GLU A 174 -0.01 16.70 13.28
CA GLU A 174 1.29 16.04 13.37
C GLU A 174 1.12 14.52 13.56
N ILE A 175 2.19 13.77 13.24
CA ILE A 175 2.18 12.31 13.43
C ILE A 175 2.22 12.01 14.92
N ASN A 176 1.20 11.32 15.40
CA ASN A 176 1.15 10.71 16.72
C ASN A 176 1.86 9.35 16.67
N ILE A 177 2.94 9.19 17.42
CA ILE A 177 3.75 7.97 17.47
C ILE A 177 3.31 7.15 18.68
N LEU A 178 2.72 5.97 18.42
CA LEU A 178 2.23 5.05 19.44
C LEU A 178 3.31 4.04 19.89
N ASP A 179 4.20 3.65 18.97
CA ASP A 179 5.36 2.80 19.26
C ASP A 179 6.63 3.45 18.68
N SER A 180 7.37 4.14 19.54
CA SER A 180 8.57 4.90 19.15
C SER A 180 9.73 4.00 18.72
N ILE A 181 9.82 2.77 19.25
CA ILE A 181 10.90 1.84 18.91
C ILE A 181 10.71 1.39 17.45
N LYS A 182 9.53 0.87 17.12
CA LYS A 182 9.22 0.40 15.76
C LYS A 182 9.21 1.54 14.74
N PHE A 183 8.68 2.69 15.12
CA PHE A 183 8.70 3.85 14.22
C PHE A 183 10.12 4.33 13.91
N ASN A 184 11.04 4.30 14.89
CA ASN A 184 12.44 4.62 14.66
C ASN A 184 13.15 3.57 13.81
N GLN A 185 12.77 2.28 13.90
CA GLN A 185 13.28 1.25 12.99
C GLN A 185 12.92 1.56 11.52
N ILE A 186 11.67 1.96 11.23
CA ILE A 186 11.27 2.39 9.88
C ILE A 186 12.10 3.61 9.43
N LYS A 187 12.29 4.59 10.31
CA LYS A 187 13.10 5.78 10.02
C LYS A 187 14.57 5.44 9.75
N ASN A 188 15.15 4.48 10.42
CA ASN A 188 16.52 4.04 10.18
C ASN A 188 16.67 3.50 8.74
N TYR A 189 15.76 2.67 8.28
CA TYR A 189 15.74 2.24 6.86
C TYR A 189 15.65 3.41 5.87
N PHE A 190 14.88 4.44 6.21
CA PHE A 190 14.83 5.66 5.40
C PHE A 190 16.18 6.37 5.34
N TYR A 191 16.82 6.65 6.47
CA TYR A 191 18.10 7.37 6.53
C TYR A 191 19.27 6.57 5.93
N GLU A 192 19.33 5.25 6.15
CA GLU A 192 20.37 4.40 5.55
C GLU A 192 20.26 4.35 4.02
N SER A 193 19.07 4.46 3.51
CA SER A 193 18.81 4.42 2.08
C SER A 193 19.06 5.74 1.35
N GLU A 194 19.22 6.86 2.07
CA GLU A 194 19.59 8.17 1.51
C GLU A 194 21.11 8.37 1.40
N LYS A 195 21.91 7.48 2.01
CA LYS A 195 23.38 7.43 1.87
C LYS A 195 23.78 6.65 0.61
#